data_f542b8b3a43336b0703b404ce74cb96d
#
_entry.id   f542b8b3a43336b0703b404ce74cb96d
#
_cell.length_a   1.000
_cell.length_b   1.000
_cell.length_c   1.000
_cell.angle_alpha   90.00
_cell.angle_beta   90.00
_cell.angle_gamma   90.00
#
_symmetry.space_group_name_H-M   'P 1'
#
loop_
_entity.id
_entity.type
_entity.pdbx_description
1 polymer ?
#
loop_
_entity_poly.entity_id
_entity_poly.type
_entity_poly.pdbx_seq_one_letter_code
_entity_poly.pdbx_strand_id
1 'polypeptide(L)'
;MNNTILEKKKRVSDQILYALIQLSSFLSIFILLVIIGYILYRGIPAFDFSYLVNTTSIINDTVGILPNIINTLYIVIVTLLIACPIGIGGAICLNEYTKNKKFVSIISFTTEVLAGIPSIIYGLFGMLFFGSVCHLGFSILTGSLTLAIMILPIISRNTQTALECVPKSYREAALGIGATKWYMIRTVLLPSAIPGILTGVILAMGRIVAESAALLFTAGSVAILPTNIFKHLLSSGGTLTIQLYLEMAKGNYEVSFVIALVLVVIVLGLNML
;
A
#
# COMPACT_ATOMS: atom_id res chain seq x y z
N MET A 1 3.31 59.12 3.41
CA MET A 1 4.57 58.43 3.04
C MET A 1 4.16 57.04 2.57
N ASN A 2 4.29 56.79 1.27
CA ASN A 2 3.74 55.64 0.56
C ASN A 2 4.51 54.36 0.87
N ASN A 3 3.77 53.31 1.20
CA ASN A 3 4.25 51.94 1.43
C ASN A 3 4.69 51.28 0.10
N THR A 4 5.78 51.72 -0.48
CA THR A 4 6.33 51.20 -1.74
C THR A 4 7.25 49.97 -1.59
N ILE A 5 7.33 49.37 -0.40
CA ILE A 5 8.20 48.21 -0.15
C ILE A 5 7.52 46.85 -0.48
N LEU A 6 6.22 46.85 -0.80
CA LEU A 6 5.43 45.64 -1.07
C LEU A 6 4.97 45.47 -2.52
N GLU A 7 5.46 46.26 -3.47
CA GLU A 7 5.23 45.95 -4.89
C GLU A 7 6.02 44.71 -5.28
N LYS A 8 5.34 43.58 -5.29
CA LYS A 8 5.81 42.31 -5.83
C LYS A 8 6.06 42.49 -7.33
N LYS A 9 7.27 42.94 -7.70
CA LYS A 9 7.68 43.04 -9.11
C LYS A 9 7.60 41.64 -9.70
N LYS A 10 6.57 41.37 -10.50
CA LYS A 10 6.39 40.06 -11.19
C LYS A 10 7.58 39.88 -12.13
N ARG A 11 8.54 39.09 -11.73
CA ARG A 11 9.67 38.73 -12.59
C ARG A 11 9.16 37.78 -13.67
N VAL A 12 9.58 37.97 -14.91
CA VAL A 12 9.20 37.09 -16.03
C VAL A 12 9.57 35.64 -15.75
N SER A 13 10.70 35.40 -15.09
CA SER A 13 11.11 34.08 -14.63
C SER A 13 10.10 33.42 -13.71
N ASP A 14 9.49 34.19 -12.78
CA ASP A 14 8.49 33.64 -11.84
C ASP A 14 7.20 33.24 -12.56
N GLN A 15 6.82 34.01 -13.59
CA GLN A 15 5.66 33.71 -14.43
C GLN A 15 5.88 32.43 -15.27
N ILE A 16 7.08 32.28 -15.83
CA ILE A 16 7.46 31.10 -16.61
C ILE A 16 7.46 29.86 -15.69
N LEU A 17 8.08 29.95 -14.51
CA LEU A 17 8.10 28.85 -13.53
C LEU A 17 6.69 28.47 -13.10
N TYR A 18 5.83 29.46 -12.82
CA TYR A 18 4.44 29.20 -12.44
C TYR A 18 3.66 28.52 -13.57
N ALA A 19 3.82 28.95 -14.82
CA ALA A 19 3.22 28.34 -15.99
C ALA A 19 3.70 26.89 -16.19
N LEU A 20 5.00 26.62 -16.00
CA LEU A 20 5.56 25.27 -16.09
C LEU A 20 5.01 24.34 -15.00
N ILE A 21 4.89 24.83 -13.75
CA ILE A 21 4.30 24.07 -12.64
C ILE A 21 2.83 23.73 -12.94
N GLN A 22 2.05 24.72 -13.42
CA GLN A 22 0.64 24.48 -13.77
C GLN A 22 0.50 23.48 -14.93
N LEU A 23 1.33 23.62 -15.98
CA LEU A 23 1.34 22.72 -17.12
C LEU A 23 1.68 21.29 -16.70
N SER A 24 2.70 21.12 -15.85
CA SER A 24 3.09 19.80 -15.33
C SER A 24 1.99 19.18 -14.49
N SER A 25 1.32 19.96 -13.63
CA SER A 25 0.20 19.50 -12.82
C SER A 25 -0.99 19.08 -13.69
N PHE A 26 -1.34 19.90 -14.68
CA PHE A 26 -2.40 19.58 -15.63
C PHE A 26 -2.08 18.31 -16.44
N LEU A 27 -0.84 18.19 -16.95
CA LEU A 27 -0.40 17.02 -17.70
C LEU A 27 -0.47 15.74 -16.87
N SER A 28 -0.06 15.79 -15.60
CA SER A 28 -0.13 14.64 -14.69
C SER A 28 -1.56 14.16 -14.47
N ILE A 29 -2.49 15.09 -14.20
CA ILE A 29 -3.91 14.77 -14.02
C ILE A 29 -4.51 14.25 -15.33
N PHE A 30 -4.18 14.87 -16.47
CA PHE A 30 -4.67 14.49 -17.78
C PHE A 30 -4.25 13.05 -18.13
N ILE A 31 -2.96 12.70 -17.95
CA ILE A 31 -2.46 11.34 -18.21
C ILE A 31 -3.20 10.32 -17.33
N LEU A 32 -3.38 10.62 -16.04
CA LEU A 32 -4.11 9.75 -15.12
C LEU A 32 -5.54 9.50 -15.59
N LEU A 33 -6.25 10.58 -15.98
CA LEU A 33 -7.62 10.48 -16.49
C LEU A 33 -7.70 9.70 -17.81
N VAL A 34 -6.73 9.86 -18.71
CA VAL A 34 -6.65 9.10 -19.96
C VAL A 34 -6.47 7.62 -19.69
N ILE A 35 -5.56 7.25 -18.76
CA ILE A 35 -5.33 5.84 -18.40
C ILE A 35 -6.59 5.22 -17.81
N ILE A 36 -7.19 5.88 -16.82
CA ILE A 36 -8.43 5.38 -16.19
C ILE A 36 -9.56 5.33 -17.22
N GLY A 37 -9.73 6.38 -18.03
CA GLY A 37 -10.73 6.43 -19.08
C GLY A 37 -10.57 5.31 -20.11
N TYR A 38 -9.33 4.98 -20.48
CA TYR A 38 -9.05 3.88 -21.41
C TYR A 38 -9.38 2.51 -20.80
N ILE A 39 -9.06 2.30 -19.52
CA ILE A 39 -9.43 1.07 -18.80
C ILE A 39 -10.96 0.94 -18.72
N LEU A 40 -11.67 2.01 -18.42
CA LEU A 40 -13.14 2.02 -18.38
C LEU A 40 -13.73 1.76 -19.78
N TYR A 41 -13.22 2.42 -20.82
CA TYR A 41 -13.67 2.27 -22.19
C TYR A 41 -13.53 0.85 -22.72
N ARG A 42 -12.45 0.15 -22.37
CA ARG A 42 -12.20 -1.23 -22.80
C ARG A 42 -12.81 -2.26 -21.84
N GLY A 43 -12.83 -1.98 -20.53
CA GLY A 43 -13.25 -2.91 -19.51
C GLY A 43 -14.77 -3.01 -19.36
N ILE A 44 -15.51 -1.89 -19.45
CA ILE A 44 -16.97 -1.90 -19.27
C ILE A 44 -17.70 -2.75 -20.33
N PRO A 45 -17.41 -2.64 -21.64
CA PRO A 45 -18.08 -3.46 -22.64
C PRO A 45 -17.78 -4.96 -22.54
N ALA A 46 -16.59 -5.32 -22.04
CA ALA A 46 -16.16 -6.71 -21.86
C ALA A 46 -16.61 -7.30 -20.50
N PHE A 47 -17.16 -6.46 -19.61
CA PHE A 47 -17.52 -6.87 -18.27
C PHE A 47 -18.81 -7.72 -18.29
N ASP A 48 -18.69 -8.94 -17.76
CA ASP A 48 -19.82 -9.80 -17.42
C ASP A 48 -19.73 -10.14 -15.92
N PHE A 49 -20.85 -10.08 -15.23
CA PHE A 49 -20.93 -10.41 -13.80
C PHE A 49 -20.47 -11.84 -13.49
N SER A 50 -20.54 -12.72 -14.47
CA SER A 50 -20.05 -14.11 -14.37
C SER A 50 -18.57 -14.17 -14.00
N TYR A 51 -17.73 -13.22 -14.42
CA TYR A 51 -16.31 -13.15 -14.05
C TYR A 51 -16.11 -13.03 -12.53
N LEU A 52 -17.00 -12.31 -11.84
CA LEU A 52 -16.88 -12.09 -10.38
C LEU A 52 -17.30 -13.30 -9.55
N VAL A 53 -18.12 -14.20 -10.09
CA VAL A 53 -18.73 -15.31 -9.33
C VAL A 53 -18.07 -16.63 -9.69
N ASN A 54 -17.56 -16.78 -10.91
CA ASN A 54 -17.01 -18.02 -11.39
C ASN A 54 -15.54 -18.22 -10.99
N THR A 55 -15.13 -19.49 -11.04
CA THR A 55 -13.73 -19.91 -11.00
C THR A 55 -13.25 -20.19 -12.43
N THR A 56 -11.97 -19.95 -12.70
CA THR A 56 -11.38 -20.33 -13.98
C THR A 56 -11.37 -21.86 -14.10
N SER A 57 -12.02 -22.38 -15.15
CA SER A 57 -12.04 -23.81 -15.48
C SER A 57 -11.71 -24.00 -16.95
N ILE A 58 -10.62 -24.74 -17.21
CA ILE A 58 -10.21 -25.10 -18.59
C ILE A 58 -11.22 -26.09 -19.19
N ILE A 59 -11.85 -26.94 -18.36
CA ILE A 59 -12.79 -27.97 -18.82
C ILE A 59 -14.10 -27.33 -19.32
N ASN A 60 -14.57 -26.30 -18.63
CA ASN A 60 -15.83 -25.61 -18.93
C ASN A 60 -15.64 -24.35 -19.79
N ASP A 61 -14.40 -24.06 -20.21
CA ASP A 61 -14.02 -22.84 -20.92
C ASP A 61 -14.55 -21.57 -20.23
N THR A 62 -14.55 -21.56 -18.90
CA THR A 62 -14.99 -20.44 -18.07
C THR A 62 -13.80 -19.70 -17.49
N VAL A 63 -13.82 -18.39 -17.62
CA VAL A 63 -12.85 -17.52 -16.96
C VAL A 63 -13.52 -16.84 -15.78
N GLY A 64 -12.96 -17.02 -14.57
CA GLY A 64 -13.46 -16.39 -13.36
C GLY A 64 -12.33 -15.84 -12.51
N ILE A 65 -12.58 -14.74 -11.81
CA ILE A 65 -11.59 -14.03 -10.98
C ILE A 65 -11.92 -14.09 -9.50
N LEU A 66 -12.98 -14.79 -9.10
CA LEU A 66 -13.40 -14.90 -7.70
C LEU A 66 -12.28 -15.40 -6.77
N PRO A 67 -11.54 -16.47 -7.08
CA PRO A 67 -10.45 -16.93 -6.22
C PRO A 67 -9.37 -15.87 -6.04
N ASN A 68 -9.06 -15.09 -7.10
CA ASN A 68 -8.05 -14.05 -7.08
C ASN A 68 -8.48 -12.85 -6.22
N ILE A 69 -9.78 -12.51 -6.22
CA ILE A 69 -10.35 -11.50 -5.33
C ILE A 69 -10.15 -11.92 -3.88
N ILE A 70 -10.56 -13.16 -3.55
CA ILE A 70 -10.46 -13.72 -2.20
C ILE A 70 -8.98 -13.77 -1.76
N ASN A 71 -8.08 -14.27 -2.59
CA ASN A 71 -6.66 -14.35 -2.29
C ASN A 71 -6.06 -12.96 -2.07
N THR A 72 -6.47 -11.95 -2.86
CA THR A 72 -6.05 -10.55 -2.67
C THR A 72 -6.47 -10.04 -1.29
N LEU A 73 -7.72 -10.30 -0.87
CA LEU A 73 -8.21 -9.93 0.45
C LEU A 73 -7.43 -10.64 1.58
N TYR A 74 -7.16 -11.93 1.43
CA TYR A 74 -6.33 -12.68 2.38
C TYR A 74 -4.95 -12.04 2.55
N ILE A 75 -4.26 -11.77 1.44
CA ILE A 75 -2.93 -11.15 1.46
C ILE A 75 -2.98 -9.77 2.12
N VAL A 76 -3.97 -8.93 1.77
CA VAL A 76 -4.12 -7.60 2.38
C VAL A 76 -4.31 -7.71 3.89
N ILE A 77 -5.25 -8.55 4.35
CA ILE A 77 -5.58 -8.69 5.77
C ILE A 77 -4.37 -9.23 6.54
N VAL A 78 -3.77 -10.33 6.08
CA VAL A 78 -2.64 -10.98 6.78
C VAL A 78 -1.43 -10.06 6.82
N THR A 79 -1.12 -9.39 5.71
CA THR A 79 -0.01 -8.43 5.64
C THR A 79 -0.21 -7.28 6.63
N LEU A 80 -1.41 -6.69 6.70
CA LEU A 80 -1.71 -5.59 7.62
C LEU A 80 -1.72 -6.04 9.08
N LEU A 81 -2.25 -7.23 9.37
CA LEU A 81 -2.23 -7.80 10.73
C LEU A 81 -0.80 -7.97 11.27
N ILE A 82 0.16 -8.20 10.39
CA ILE A 82 1.58 -8.31 10.77
C ILE A 82 2.25 -6.93 10.78
N ALA A 83 2.09 -6.15 9.72
CA ALA A 83 2.84 -4.92 9.51
C ALA A 83 2.33 -3.75 10.35
N CYS A 84 1.01 -3.63 10.60
CA CYS A 84 0.48 -2.51 11.37
C CYS A 84 0.96 -2.50 12.83
N PRO A 85 0.87 -3.61 13.61
CA PRO A 85 1.37 -3.61 14.97
C PRO A 85 2.88 -3.31 15.05
N ILE A 86 3.67 -3.88 14.15
CA ILE A 86 5.12 -3.70 14.12
C ILE A 86 5.47 -2.27 13.69
N GLY A 87 4.88 -1.76 12.61
CA GLY A 87 5.16 -0.44 12.06
C GLY A 87 4.71 0.69 12.98
N ILE A 88 3.48 0.60 13.51
CA ILE A 88 2.93 1.60 14.44
C ILE A 88 3.68 1.53 15.77
N GLY A 89 3.88 0.34 16.35
CA GLY A 89 4.60 0.15 17.60
C GLY A 89 6.05 0.62 17.49
N GLY A 90 6.74 0.29 16.42
CA GLY A 90 8.09 0.77 16.13
C GLY A 90 8.18 2.29 16.03
N ALA A 91 7.23 2.93 15.32
CA ALA A 91 7.15 4.37 15.18
C ALA A 91 6.93 5.07 16.54
N ILE A 92 6.03 4.54 17.37
CA ILE A 92 5.80 5.06 18.74
C ILE A 92 7.08 4.94 19.58
N CYS A 93 7.75 3.78 19.51
CA CYS A 93 8.99 3.55 20.24
C CYS A 93 10.08 4.54 19.83
N LEU A 94 10.26 4.75 18.52
CA LEU A 94 11.26 5.69 18.01
C LEU A 94 10.93 7.14 18.38
N ASN A 95 9.66 7.55 18.27
CA ASN A 95 9.26 8.94 18.51
C ASN A 95 9.20 9.29 20.01
N GLU A 96 8.67 8.41 20.83
CA GLU A 96 8.38 8.74 22.23
C GLU A 96 9.42 8.20 23.22
N TYR A 97 10.00 7.03 22.97
CA TYR A 97 10.91 6.40 23.95
C TYR A 97 12.39 6.60 23.65
N THR A 98 12.76 6.77 22.37
CA THR A 98 14.17 6.83 21.99
C THR A 98 14.73 8.25 22.20
N LYS A 99 15.69 8.39 23.15
CA LYS A 99 16.39 9.65 23.40
C LYS A 99 17.61 9.86 22.50
N ASN A 100 18.16 8.79 21.96
CA ASN A 100 19.39 8.85 21.17
C ASN A 100 19.07 9.24 19.71
N LYS A 101 19.30 10.50 19.37
CA LYS A 101 19.07 11.05 18.02
C LYS A 101 19.85 10.31 16.93
N LYS A 102 21.05 9.81 17.22
CA LYS A 102 21.85 9.04 16.25
C LYS A 102 21.17 7.72 15.90
N PHE A 103 20.62 7.02 16.91
CA PHE A 103 19.90 5.78 16.70
C PHE A 103 18.62 6.01 15.86
N VAL A 104 17.84 7.04 16.18
CA VAL A 104 16.67 7.42 15.39
C VAL A 104 17.06 7.72 13.94
N SER A 105 18.14 8.47 13.71
CA SER A 105 18.62 8.80 12.38
C SER A 105 19.04 7.56 11.58
N ILE A 106 19.71 6.59 12.20
CA ILE A 106 20.11 5.33 11.56
C ILE A 106 18.86 4.54 11.14
N ILE A 107 17.88 4.39 12.04
CA ILE A 107 16.65 3.66 11.70
C ILE A 107 15.87 4.37 10.59
N SER A 108 15.74 5.69 10.66
CA SER A 108 15.07 6.47 9.60
C SER A 108 15.78 6.32 8.26
N PHE A 109 17.11 6.41 8.23
CA PHE A 109 17.89 6.19 7.02
C PHE A 109 17.70 4.75 6.47
N THR A 110 17.76 3.73 7.33
CA THR A 110 17.52 2.33 6.92
C THR A 110 16.11 2.16 6.34
N THR A 111 15.12 2.80 6.95
CA THR A 111 13.73 2.78 6.47
C THR A 111 13.59 3.44 5.09
N GLU A 112 14.31 4.55 4.86
CA GLU A 112 14.34 5.21 3.54
C GLU A 112 15.03 4.35 2.46
N VAL A 113 16.13 3.69 2.81
CA VAL A 113 16.81 2.75 1.90
C VAL A 113 15.89 1.58 1.55
N LEU A 114 15.23 0.99 2.54
CA LEU A 114 14.26 -0.10 2.31
C LEU A 114 13.13 0.35 1.38
N ALA A 115 12.58 1.55 1.56
CA ALA A 115 11.52 2.07 0.69
C ALA A 115 11.95 2.24 -0.78
N GLY A 116 13.25 2.40 -1.04
CA GLY A 116 13.82 2.55 -2.38
C GLY A 116 14.13 1.22 -3.10
N ILE A 117 14.07 0.08 -2.41
CA ILE A 117 14.38 -1.22 -3.02
C ILE A 117 13.26 -1.63 -4.00
N PRO A 118 13.58 -2.05 -5.25
CA PRO A 118 12.61 -2.59 -6.19
C PRO A 118 11.86 -3.80 -5.61
N SER A 119 10.53 -3.89 -5.82
CA SER A 119 9.70 -4.94 -5.24
C SER A 119 10.09 -6.36 -5.65
N ILE A 120 10.66 -6.53 -6.84
CA ILE A 120 11.18 -7.84 -7.30
C ILE A 120 12.27 -8.38 -6.40
N ILE A 121 13.12 -7.52 -5.82
CA ILE A 121 14.19 -7.92 -4.89
C ILE A 121 13.57 -8.43 -3.58
N TYR A 122 12.50 -7.79 -3.09
CA TYR A 122 11.73 -8.30 -1.96
C TYR A 122 11.12 -9.67 -2.27
N GLY A 123 10.61 -9.86 -3.49
CA GLY A 123 10.09 -11.14 -3.95
C GLY A 123 11.14 -12.25 -3.94
N LEU A 124 12.33 -11.97 -4.47
CA LEU A 124 13.45 -12.92 -4.46
C LEU A 124 13.91 -13.24 -3.04
N PHE A 125 14.05 -12.23 -2.17
CA PHE A 125 14.35 -12.43 -0.76
C PHE A 125 13.27 -13.28 -0.08
N GLY A 126 12.00 -12.96 -0.27
CA GLY A 126 10.88 -13.69 0.32
C GLY A 126 10.82 -15.14 -0.13
N MET A 127 11.04 -15.40 -1.42
CA MET A 127 11.11 -16.75 -1.97
C MET A 127 12.24 -17.57 -1.34
N LEU A 128 13.43 -16.98 -1.23
CA LEU A 128 14.60 -17.67 -0.67
C LEU A 128 14.48 -17.84 0.84
N PHE A 129 14.13 -16.79 1.57
CA PHE A 129 14.11 -16.80 3.02
C PHE A 129 12.84 -17.49 3.56
N PHE A 130 11.67 -16.95 3.26
CA PHE A 130 10.43 -17.54 3.78
C PHE A 130 10.05 -18.82 3.05
N GLY A 131 10.17 -18.82 1.72
CA GLY A 131 9.79 -19.99 0.91
C GLY A 131 10.72 -21.17 1.14
N SER A 132 12.03 -20.98 1.01
CA SER A 132 13.00 -22.10 1.05
C SER A 132 13.56 -22.34 2.46
N VAL A 133 14.09 -21.32 3.16
CA VAL A 133 14.71 -21.50 4.49
C VAL A 133 13.65 -21.80 5.56
N CYS A 134 12.53 -21.07 5.57
CA CYS A 134 11.44 -21.32 6.51
C CYS A 134 10.49 -22.43 6.05
N HIS A 135 10.74 -23.07 4.90
CA HIS A 135 9.94 -24.17 4.34
C HIS A 135 8.45 -23.86 4.13
N LEU A 136 8.09 -22.59 3.92
CA LEU A 136 6.69 -22.20 3.66
C LEU A 136 6.28 -22.36 2.19
N GLY A 137 7.25 -22.58 1.28
CA GLY A 137 7.03 -22.73 -0.16
C GLY A 137 6.36 -21.52 -0.79
N PHE A 138 5.74 -21.72 -1.95
CA PHE A 138 4.82 -20.73 -2.53
C PHE A 138 3.51 -20.73 -1.75
N SER A 139 3.25 -19.69 -0.98
CA SER A 139 2.05 -19.59 -0.16
C SER A 139 1.60 -18.17 0.08
N ILE A 140 0.32 -17.99 0.37
CA ILE A 140 -0.24 -16.70 0.79
C ILE A 140 0.54 -16.14 1.97
N LEU A 141 0.96 -16.98 2.92
CA LEU A 141 1.74 -16.57 4.08
C LEU A 141 3.12 -16.05 3.69
N THR A 142 3.84 -16.74 2.79
CA THR A 142 5.13 -16.29 2.26
C THR A 142 5.01 -14.92 1.58
N GLY A 143 3.97 -14.74 0.76
CA GLY A 143 3.65 -13.46 0.13
C GLY A 143 3.36 -12.38 1.15
N SER A 144 2.50 -12.67 2.14
CA SER A 144 2.12 -11.70 3.16
C SER A 144 3.29 -11.27 4.06
N LEU A 145 4.17 -12.18 4.45
CA LEU A 145 5.37 -11.87 5.21
C LEU A 145 6.34 -10.98 4.41
N THR A 146 6.51 -11.28 3.13
CA THR A 146 7.35 -10.49 2.23
C THR A 146 6.80 -9.08 2.06
N LEU A 147 5.50 -8.94 1.81
CA LEU A 147 4.86 -7.64 1.71
C LEU A 147 4.84 -6.89 3.04
N ALA A 148 4.73 -7.59 4.18
CA ALA A 148 4.80 -6.96 5.48
C ALA A 148 6.12 -6.20 5.65
N ILE A 149 7.26 -6.83 5.29
CA ILE A 149 8.56 -6.15 5.32
C ILE A 149 8.58 -4.96 4.37
N MET A 150 8.05 -5.12 3.15
CA MET A 150 8.04 -4.08 2.12
C MET A 150 7.21 -2.84 2.51
N ILE A 151 6.10 -3.01 3.24
CA ILE A 151 5.23 -1.90 3.62
C ILE A 151 5.54 -1.30 5.00
N LEU A 152 6.36 -1.96 5.84
CA LEU A 152 6.80 -1.43 7.14
C LEU A 152 7.32 0.00 7.06
N PRO A 153 8.18 0.39 6.09
CA PRO A 153 8.63 1.76 5.92
C PRO A 153 7.48 2.76 5.76
N ILE A 154 6.48 2.43 4.96
CA ILE A 154 5.33 3.29 4.68
C ILE A 154 4.53 3.53 5.96
N ILE A 155 4.17 2.46 6.68
CA ILE A 155 3.37 2.54 7.90
C ILE A 155 4.15 3.28 8.99
N SER A 156 5.43 2.92 9.21
CA SER A 156 6.26 3.53 10.24
C SER A 156 6.47 5.03 10.00
N ARG A 157 6.79 5.43 8.76
CA ARG A 157 7.02 6.84 8.42
C ARG A 157 5.75 7.69 8.59
N ASN A 158 4.62 7.22 8.06
CA ASN A 158 3.35 7.93 8.21
C ASN A 158 2.93 8.04 9.68
N THR A 159 3.13 6.98 10.47
CA THR A 159 2.86 7.01 11.90
C THR A 159 3.75 8.01 12.64
N GLN A 160 5.06 8.05 12.35
CA GLN A 160 5.97 9.05 12.91
C GLN A 160 5.50 10.47 12.60
N THR A 161 5.22 10.76 11.33
CA THR A 161 4.72 12.06 10.89
C THR A 161 3.40 12.43 11.59
N ALA A 162 2.47 11.47 11.70
CA ALA A 162 1.21 11.70 12.40
C ALA A 162 1.41 12.04 13.89
N LEU A 163 2.34 11.35 14.57
CA LEU A 163 2.69 11.63 15.97
C LEU A 163 3.41 12.98 16.13
N GLU A 164 4.26 13.37 15.18
CA GLU A 164 4.96 14.66 15.18
C GLU A 164 4.01 15.84 14.97
N CYS A 165 2.93 15.66 14.20
CA CYS A 165 1.89 16.66 13.99
C CYS A 165 1.07 16.98 15.24
N VAL A 166 1.06 16.10 16.26
CA VAL A 166 0.36 16.39 17.53
C VAL A 166 1.10 17.47 18.31
N PRO A 167 0.43 18.58 18.69
CA PRO A 167 1.06 19.70 19.40
C PRO A 167 1.78 19.26 20.69
N LYS A 168 2.96 19.82 20.92
CA LYS A 168 3.78 19.50 22.12
C LYS A 168 3.03 19.80 23.43
N SER A 169 2.17 20.82 23.42
CA SER A 169 1.33 21.19 24.57
C SER A 169 0.47 20.05 25.10
N TYR A 170 0.03 19.13 24.23
CA TYR A 170 -0.74 17.95 24.65
C TYR A 170 0.11 16.99 25.50
N ARG A 171 1.40 16.82 25.12
CA ARG A 171 2.34 16.01 25.89
C ARG A 171 2.66 16.65 27.26
N GLU A 172 2.94 17.96 27.23
CA GLU A 172 3.28 18.74 28.40
C GLU A 172 2.11 18.80 29.41
N ALA A 173 0.88 19.03 28.91
CA ALA A 173 -0.32 19.05 29.74
C ALA A 173 -0.58 17.70 30.42
N ALA A 174 -0.51 16.59 29.67
CA ALA A 174 -0.71 15.26 30.22
C ALA A 174 0.33 14.90 31.29
N LEU A 175 1.60 15.20 31.04
CA LEU A 175 2.68 14.96 32.01
C LEU A 175 2.58 15.90 33.22
N GLY A 176 2.15 17.16 33.02
CA GLY A 176 1.97 18.16 34.08
C GLY A 176 0.92 17.78 35.11
N ILE A 177 -0.14 17.07 34.74
CA ILE A 177 -1.15 16.52 35.66
C ILE A 177 -0.74 15.17 36.30
N GLY A 178 0.52 14.71 36.05
CA GLY A 178 1.05 13.47 36.61
C GLY A 178 0.74 12.19 35.86
N ALA A 179 0.26 12.28 34.61
CA ALA A 179 0.03 11.09 33.79
C ALA A 179 1.35 10.35 33.48
N THR A 180 1.31 9.02 33.52
CA THR A 180 2.45 8.21 33.07
C THR A 180 2.63 8.35 31.56
N LYS A 181 3.84 8.13 31.06
CA LYS A 181 4.14 8.21 29.61
C LYS A 181 3.28 7.27 28.77
N TRP A 182 3.06 6.06 29.24
CA TRP A 182 2.18 5.09 28.56
C TRP A 182 0.73 5.57 28.51
N TYR A 183 0.23 6.11 29.62
CA TYR A 183 -1.13 6.66 29.67
C TYR A 183 -1.29 7.84 28.69
N MET A 184 -0.33 8.78 28.67
CA MET A 184 -0.29 9.89 27.73
C MET A 184 -0.32 9.39 26.27
N ILE A 185 0.50 8.39 25.92
CA ILE A 185 0.55 7.83 24.56
C ILE A 185 -0.80 7.23 24.18
N ARG A 186 -1.36 6.37 25.02
CA ARG A 186 -2.60 5.63 24.72
C ARG A 186 -3.83 6.52 24.70
N THR A 187 -3.92 7.51 25.58
CA THR A 187 -5.14 8.28 25.81
C THR A 187 -5.14 9.63 25.08
N VAL A 188 -3.98 10.19 24.81
CA VAL A 188 -3.86 11.53 24.23
C VAL A 188 -3.23 11.48 22.84
N LEU A 189 -2.02 10.91 22.71
CA LEU A 189 -1.27 10.99 21.45
C LEU A 189 -1.84 10.09 20.37
N LEU A 190 -2.08 8.80 20.66
CA LEU A 190 -2.61 7.85 19.69
C LEU A 190 -3.97 8.29 19.14
N PRO A 191 -4.97 8.63 19.97
CA PRO A 191 -6.27 9.11 19.47
C PRO A 191 -6.13 10.35 18.58
N SER A 192 -5.24 11.28 18.95
CA SER A 192 -4.99 12.49 18.16
C SER A 192 -4.26 12.20 16.83
N ALA A 193 -3.46 11.15 16.76
CA ALA A 193 -2.71 10.75 15.58
C ALA A 193 -3.45 9.76 14.67
N ILE A 194 -4.57 9.17 15.13
CA ILE A 194 -5.36 8.17 14.35
C ILE A 194 -5.61 8.60 12.90
N PRO A 195 -6.07 9.83 12.58
CA PRO A 195 -6.35 10.19 11.19
C PRO A 195 -5.11 10.06 10.28
N GLY A 196 -3.94 10.50 10.77
CA GLY A 196 -2.69 10.37 10.01
C GLY A 196 -2.18 8.92 9.93
N ILE A 197 -2.38 8.12 10.98
CA ILE A 197 -2.04 6.69 10.97
C ILE A 197 -2.93 5.94 9.97
N LEU A 198 -4.24 6.21 9.96
CA LEU A 198 -5.17 5.61 9.01
C LEU A 198 -4.80 5.95 7.56
N THR A 199 -4.43 7.19 7.28
CA THR A 199 -3.91 7.56 5.96
C THR A 199 -2.71 6.70 5.55
N GLY A 200 -1.77 6.46 6.46
CA GLY A 200 -0.63 5.57 6.22
C GLY A 200 -1.04 4.12 5.95
N VAL A 201 -2.03 3.62 6.66
CA VAL A 201 -2.58 2.27 6.45
C VAL A 201 -3.30 2.16 5.10
N ILE A 202 -4.11 3.15 4.72
CA ILE A 202 -4.79 3.17 3.41
C ILE A 202 -3.77 3.19 2.26
N LEU A 203 -2.72 4.01 2.36
CA LEU A 203 -1.63 4.01 1.38
C LEU A 203 -0.93 2.65 1.29
N ALA A 204 -0.69 2.00 2.44
CA ALA A 204 -0.13 0.65 2.48
C ALA A 204 -1.06 -0.38 1.83
N MET A 205 -2.38 -0.31 2.07
CA MET A 205 -3.38 -1.17 1.42
C MET A 205 -3.33 -1.03 -0.11
N GLY A 206 -3.33 0.19 -0.62
CA GLY A 206 -3.20 0.45 -2.05
C GLY A 206 -1.91 -0.15 -2.64
N ARG A 207 -0.80 -0.04 -1.90
CA ARG A 207 0.49 -0.63 -2.30
C ARG A 207 0.44 -2.16 -2.34
N ILE A 208 -0.20 -2.81 -1.35
CA ILE A 208 -0.37 -4.28 -1.31
C ILE A 208 -1.22 -4.75 -2.50
N VAL A 209 -2.37 -4.11 -2.73
CA VAL A 209 -3.31 -4.50 -3.80
C VAL A 209 -2.66 -4.34 -5.18
N ALA A 210 -1.82 -3.33 -5.37
CA ALA A 210 -1.14 -3.07 -6.64
C ALA A 210 0.10 -3.96 -6.89
N GLU A 211 0.55 -4.74 -5.88
CA GLU A 211 1.79 -5.50 -5.99
C GLU A 211 1.59 -6.79 -6.79
N SER A 212 2.42 -7.00 -7.80
CA SER A 212 2.44 -8.22 -8.61
C SER A 212 3.80 -8.92 -8.60
N ALA A 213 4.88 -8.17 -8.75
CA ALA A 213 6.21 -8.74 -8.95
C ALA A 213 6.69 -9.53 -7.72
N ALA A 214 6.60 -8.97 -6.52
CA ALA A 214 7.01 -9.68 -5.31
C ALA A 214 6.12 -10.90 -5.05
N LEU A 215 4.81 -10.79 -5.29
CA LEU A 215 3.84 -11.86 -5.04
C LEU A 215 3.98 -13.02 -6.03
N LEU A 216 4.35 -12.77 -7.28
CA LEU A 216 4.58 -13.82 -8.28
C LEU A 216 5.68 -14.79 -7.82
N PHE A 217 6.71 -14.30 -7.13
CA PHE A 217 7.81 -15.11 -6.59
C PHE A 217 7.53 -15.72 -5.21
N THR A 218 6.49 -15.29 -4.51
CA THR A 218 6.26 -15.68 -3.11
C THR A 218 4.91 -16.35 -2.87
N ALA A 219 3.81 -15.75 -3.33
CA ALA A 219 2.47 -16.32 -3.18
C ALA A 219 2.12 -17.34 -4.28
N GLY A 220 2.77 -17.20 -5.45
CA GLY A 220 2.48 -18.03 -6.61
C GLY A 220 1.25 -17.55 -7.38
N SER A 221 0.79 -18.36 -8.33
CA SER A 221 -0.24 -17.98 -9.32
C SER A 221 -1.51 -18.85 -9.31
N VAL A 222 -1.66 -19.75 -8.36
CA VAL A 222 -2.77 -20.71 -8.34
C VAL A 222 -4.04 -20.03 -7.86
N ALA A 223 -5.14 -20.16 -8.62
CA ALA A 223 -6.44 -19.57 -8.31
C ALA A 223 -7.38 -20.63 -7.75
N ILE A 224 -7.30 -20.93 -6.45
CA ILE A 224 -8.13 -21.91 -5.73
C ILE A 224 -8.92 -21.18 -4.65
N LEU A 225 -10.19 -21.60 -4.47
CA LEU A 225 -11.04 -21.12 -3.38
C LEU A 225 -10.62 -21.75 -2.05
N PRO A 226 -10.69 -21.00 -0.94
CA PRO A 226 -10.37 -21.51 0.38
C PRO A 226 -11.42 -22.55 0.83
N THR A 227 -10.97 -23.75 1.13
CA THR A 227 -11.80 -24.78 1.81
C THR A 227 -11.67 -24.66 3.33
N ASN A 228 -10.53 -24.18 3.82
CA ASN A 228 -10.25 -23.95 5.24
C ASN A 228 -9.36 -22.71 5.36
N ILE A 229 -9.76 -21.78 6.23
CA ILE A 229 -9.10 -20.47 6.38
C ILE A 229 -7.60 -20.59 6.69
N PHE A 230 -7.24 -21.44 7.67
CA PHE A 230 -5.84 -21.57 8.09
C PHE A 230 -5.00 -22.39 7.11
N LYS A 231 -5.58 -23.46 6.54
CA LYS A 231 -4.87 -24.28 5.57
C LYS A 231 -4.60 -23.51 4.27
N HIS A 232 -5.51 -22.61 3.90
CA HIS A 232 -5.37 -21.77 2.73
C HIS A 232 -4.19 -20.79 2.81
N LEU A 233 -3.83 -20.32 4.01
CA LEU A 233 -2.65 -19.47 4.22
C LEU A 233 -1.34 -20.14 3.79
N LEU A 234 -1.26 -21.47 3.90
CA LEU A 234 -0.09 -22.25 3.49
C LEU A 234 -0.20 -22.80 2.06
N SER A 235 -1.25 -22.46 1.33
CA SER A 235 -1.41 -22.79 -0.08
C SER A 235 -0.99 -21.66 -0.98
N SER A 236 -0.61 -21.99 -2.23
CA SER A 236 -0.35 -20.98 -3.26
C SER A 236 -1.64 -20.22 -3.59
N GLY A 237 -1.54 -18.90 -3.72
CA GLY A 237 -2.68 -18.02 -3.98
C GLY A 237 -2.34 -16.87 -4.93
N GLY A 238 -2.79 -16.98 -6.19
CA GLY A 238 -2.65 -15.90 -7.17
C GLY A 238 -3.59 -14.73 -6.85
N THR A 239 -3.05 -13.50 -6.82
CA THR A 239 -3.84 -12.27 -6.65
C THR A 239 -4.43 -11.79 -7.97
N LEU A 240 -5.32 -10.78 -7.89
CA LEU A 240 -5.87 -10.09 -9.08
C LEU A 240 -4.77 -9.50 -9.97
N THR A 241 -3.74 -8.89 -9.39
CA THR A 241 -2.62 -8.30 -10.14
C THR A 241 -1.76 -9.35 -10.82
N ILE A 242 -1.56 -10.51 -10.20
CA ILE A 242 -0.89 -11.65 -10.83
C ILE A 242 -1.73 -12.19 -11.99
N GLN A 243 -3.04 -12.35 -11.78
CA GLN A 243 -3.94 -12.82 -12.84
C GLN A 243 -3.96 -11.84 -14.03
N LEU A 244 -4.04 -10.54 -13.75
CA LEU A 244 -3.93 -9.50 -14.77
C LEU A 244 -2.66 -9.67 -15.60
N TYR A 245 -1.51 -9.81 -14.95
CA TYR A 245 -0.23 -10.00 -15.61
C TYR A 245 -0.20 -11.26 -16.48
N LEU A 246 -0.72 -12.37 -15.97
CA LEU A 246 -0.74 -13.66 -16.69
C LEU A 246 -1.68 -13.62 -17.89
N GLU A 247 -2.87 -13.01 -17.78
CA GLU A 247 -3.81 -12.90 -18.91
C GLU A 247 -3.26 -11.95 -19.99
N MET A 248 -2.60 -10.86 -19.59
CA MET A 248 -1.87 -9.99 -20.53
C MET A 248 -0.76 -10.76 -21.28
N ALA A 249 0.01 -11.57 -20.57
CA ALA A 249 1.09 -12.36 -21.14
C ALA A 249 0.58 -13.45 -22.12
N LYS A 250 -0.64 -13.96 -21.92
CA LYS A 250 -1.32 -14.91 -22.83
C LYS A 250 -1.96 -14.23 -24.03
N GLY A 251 -2.06 -12.88 -24.07
CA GLY A 251 -2.76 -12.12 -25.10
C GLY A 251 -4.28 -12.00 -24.90
N ASN A 252 -4.80 -12.40 -23.72
CA ASN A 252 -6.22 -12.30 -23.38
C ASN A 252 -6.56 -10.89 -22.89
N TYR A 253 -6.50 -9.91 -23.79
CA TYR A 253 -6.66 -8.50 -23.43
C TYR A 253 -8.04 -8.16 -22.87
N GLU A 254 -9.11 -8.79 -23.35
CA GLU A 254 -10.48 -8.54 -22.86
C GLU A 254 -10.58 -8.85 -21.37
N VAL A 255 -10.18 -10.05 -20.96
CA VAL A 255 -10.14 -10.48 -19.55
C VAL A 255 -9.23 -9.56 -18.72
N SER A 256 -8.09 -9.18 -19.28
CA SER A 256 -7.14 -8.28 -18.63
C SER A 256 -7.76 -6.92 -18.32
N PHE A 257 -8.51 -6.33 -19.26
CA PHE A 257 -9.21 -5.07 -19.01
C PHE A 257 -10.34 -5.19 -17.99
N VAL A 258 -11.04 -6.33 -17.95
CA VAL A 258 -12.03 -6.61 -16.89
C VAL A 258 -11.36 -6.66 -15.52
N ILE A 259 -10.23 -7.37 -15.37
CA ILE A 259 -9.49 -7.43 -14.11
C ILE A 259 -8.97 -6.04 -13.73
N ALA A 260 -8.44 -5.28 -14.69
CA ALA A 260 -7.98 -3.91 -14.46
C ALA A 260 -9.13 -3.00 -13.98
N LEU A 261 -10.32 -3.13 -14.57
CA LEU A 261 -11.51 -2.41 -14.15
C LEU A 261 -11.87 -2.73 -12.68
N VAL A 262 -11.90 -4.01 -12.32
CA VAL A 262 -12.17 -4.45 -10.94
C VAL A 262 -11.12 -3.91 -9.97
N LEU A 263 -9.83 -3.95 -10.34
CA LEU A 263 -8.75 -3.38 -9.53
C LEU A 263 -8.92 -1.86 -9.32
N VAL A 264 -9.27 -1.11 -10.37
CA VAL A 264 -9.53 0.34 -10.27
C VAL A 264 -10.68 0.59 -9.30
N VAL A 265 -11.78 -0.16 -9.38
CA VAL A 265 -12.93 -0.03 -8.47
C VAL A 265 -12.53 -0.35 -7.02
N ILE A 266 -11.75 -1.43 -6.78
CA ILE A 266 -11.27 -1.78 -5.45
C ILE A 266 -10.38 -0.67 -4.88
N VAL A 267 -9.41 -0.19 -5.66
CA VAL A 267 -8.47 0.85 -5.20
C VAL A 267 -9.20 2.17 -4.94
N LEU A 268 -10.13 2.57 -5.80
CA LEU A 268 -10.95 3.77 -5.56
C LEU A 268 -11.81 3.61 -4.31
N GLY A 269 -12.44 2.44 -4.11
CA GLY A 269 -13.20 2.14 -2.90
C GLY A 269 -12.36 2.23 -1.63
N LEU A 270 -11.14 1.69 -1.64
CA LEU A 270 -10.20 1.77 -0.52
C LEU A 270 -9.76 3.21 -0.20
N ASN A 271 -9.65 4.07 -1.21
CA ASN A 271 -9.25 5.48 -1.00
C ASN A 271 -10.41 6.39 -0.59
N MET A 272 -11.66 5.92 -0.66
CA MET A 272 -12.85 6.64 -0.17
C MET A 272 -13.17 6.36 1.31
N LEU A 273 -12.49 5.39 1.92
CA LEU A 273 -12.60 5.05 3.36
C LEU A 273 -11.77 6.01 4.21
#